data_6d956216e62f1de25e5e62dd1ea739dc
#
_entry.id   6d956216e62f1de25e5e62dd1ea739dc
#
_cell.length_a   1.000
_cell.length_b   1.000
_cell.length_c   1.000
_cell.angle_alpha   90.00
_cell.angle_beta   90.00
_cell.angle_gamma   90.00
#
_symmetry.space_group_name_H-M   'P 1'
#
loop_
_entity.id
_entity.type
_entity.pdbx_description
1 polymer ?
#
loop_
_entity_poly.entity_id
_entity_poly.type
_entity_poly.pdbx_seq_one_letter_code
_entity_poly.pdbx_strand_id
1 'polypeptide(L)'
;MEENLLCPFHYFGITDLSVVGDVKENHDFSMLTSDERVRHIIQQANYYGYSGEKVKGLIFCSSIKETQELSHKFNNIVNPDTGKYFRTIALNGDATEQERQNAFERLAMDENEENINKKPLDYIFSVEILNEGVDIVEVNQVIMLRPTQSPIIFIQQLGRGLRKADEKEYVVILDFIGNYNNNFMIPIALSGDRTYNKDNIRRYIMEGGRVIPGASTVHFDEISKKRIFASVDNANFSDIKLIKENYTNLKNKLGRIPHLRDFDDYGEMDVARIFDNNSLGSYYKFLVKYEKDYKLRLSQEEEKIVEFISKKLANGKRIQELQLLKRMLMYAKGLSKCGLFSSLSQDMLTYGKSISKEQKENIINVMTNEFPAGSGKKTYAQCVFIEKEGNDYKPTKTFLEMLSNKDFYNIIKELVDFGISRYERDYKQSYDVTDFVLYQKYTYEDVCRLLNWEQNEVPLNIGG
;
A
#
# COMPACT_ATOMS: atom_id res chain seq x y z
N MET A 1 12.35 -3.91 18.34
CA MET A 1 13.64 -4.52 17.96
C MET A 1 14.07 -4.22 16.51
N GLU A 2 13.19 -3.83 15.62
CA GLU A 2 13.54 -3.36 14.27
C GLU A 2 14.04 -1.91 14.22
N GLU A 3 13.74 -1.11 15.24
CA GLU A 3 14.08 0.33 15.31
C GLU A 3 15.59 0.62 15.33
N ASN A 4 16.44 -0.38 15.54
CA ASN A 4 17.89 -0.19 15.63
C ASN A 4 18.68 -0.62 14.38
N LEU A 5 18.02 -1.10 13.32
CA LEU A 5 18.69 -1.58 12.11
C LEU A 5 18.77 -0.54 11.00
N LEU A 6 17.89 0.45 10.99
CA LEU A 6 17.83 1.48 9.96
C LEU A 6 18.26 2.85 10.51
N CYS A 7 18.86 3.63 9.61
CA CYS A 7 19.21 5.01 9.84
C CYS A 7 17.95 5.89 9.69
N PRO A 8 17.71 6.91 10.53
CA PRO A 8 16.69 7.89 10.31
C PRO A 8 16.82 8.58 8.95
N PHE A 9 15.71 9.04 8.39
CA PHE A 9 15.73 9.78 7.14
C PHE A 9 14.93 11.08 7.22
N HIS A 10 15.35 12.07 6.44
CA HIS A 10 14.64 13.31 6.23
C HIS A 10 14.25 13.41 4.77
N TYR A 11 12.95 13.26 4.48
CA TYR A 11 12.39 13.33 3.13
C TYR A 11 11.87 14.72 2.84
N PHE A 12 12.29 15.27 1.70
CA PHE A 12 11.86 16.57 1.19
C PHE A 12 11.30 16.41 -0.21
N GLY A 13 9.99 16.58 -0.36
CA GLY A 13 9.32 16.71 -1.66
C GLY A 13 9.47 18.14 -2.16
N ILE A 14 10.25 18.31 -3.22
CA ILE A 14 10.68 19.61 -3.77
C ILE A 14 10.06 19.81 -5.15
N THR A 15 9.62 21.02 -5.43
CA THR A 15 9.12 21.38 -6.76
C THR A 15 10.21 21.25 -7.82
N ASP A 16 10.02 20.41 -8.83
CA ASP A 16 10.89 20.36 -10.01
C ASP A 16 10.58 21.53 -10.97
N LEU A 17 11.64 22.18 -11.47
CA LEU A 17 11.55 23.30 -12.41
C LEU A 17 11.08 22.91 -13.82
N SER A 18 11.22 21.66 -14.19
CA SER A 18 10.93 21.16 -15.55
C SER A 18 9.45 21.26 -15.96
N VAL A 19 8.57 21.85 -15.11
CA VAL A 19 7.12 21.84 -15.37
C VAL A 19 6.43 23.13 -14.95
N VAL A 20 6.64 24.16 -15.72
CA VAL A 20 5.70 25.29 -15.80
C VAL A 20 4.95 25.15 -17.14
N GLY A 21 3.82 24.41 -17.14
CA GLY A 21 3.00 24.18 -18.33
C GLY A 21 2.20 22.87 -18.28
N ASP A 22 1.24 22.73 -19.20
CA ASP A 22 0.26 21.62 -19.25
C ASP A 22 0.86 20.22 -19.15
N VAL A 23 0.09 19.33 -18.49
CA VAL A 23 0.36 17.90 -18.31
C VAL A 23 0.68 17.21 -19.64
N LYS A 24 1.96 17.06 -19.95
CA LYS A 24 2.42 16.15 -21.00
C LYS A 24 3.29 15.07 -20.32
N GLU A 25 2.92 13.82 -20.54
CA GLU A 25 3.65 12.65 -20.00
C GLU A 25 5.09 12.53 -20.56
N ASN A 26 5.42 13.25 -21.63
CA ASN A 26 6.74 13.31 -22.23
C ASN A 26 7.37 14.66 -21.97
N HIS A 27 8.23 14.74 -20.96
CA HIS A 27 9.11 15.89 -20.78
C HIS A 27 10.15 15.91 -21.89
N ASP A 28 10.31 17.07 -22.52
CA ASP A 28 11.39 17.29 -23.50
C ASP A 28 12.74 17.08 -22.79
N PHE A 29 13.58 16.21 -23.37
CA PHE A 29 14.91 15.90 -22.86
C PHE A 29 15.74 17.17 -22.60
N SER A 30 15.58 18.22 -23.43
CA SER A 30 16.27 19.50 -23.28
C SER A 30 15.91 20.20 -21.96
N MET A 31 14.68 20.03 -21.47
CA MET A 31 14.24 20.61 -20.21
C MET A 31 14.79 19.81 -19.02
N LEU A 32 14.77 18.47 -19.11
CA LEU A 32 15.27 17.58 -18.05
C LEU A 32 16.77 17.74 -17.80
N THR A 33 17.52 18.18 -18.81
CA THR A 33 18.97 18.36 -18.74
C THR A 33 19.39 19.83 -18.83
N SER A 34 18.46 20.78 -18.66
CA SER A 34 18.77 22.22 -18.73
C SER A 34 19.75 22.65 -17.64
N ASP A 35 20.60 23.61 -17.93
CA ASP A 35 21.57 24.15 -16.96
C ASP A 35 20.89 24.80 -15.75
N GLU A 36 19.70 25.37 -15.98
CA GLU A 36 18.89 25.92 -14.89
C GLU A 36 18.44 24.83 -13.92
N ARG A 37 17.94 23.69 -14.43
CA ARG A 37 17.54 22.54 -13.60
C ARG A 37 18.74 21.94 -12.87
N VAL A 38 19.88 21.81 -13.53
CA VAL A 38 21.12 21.32 -12.91
C VAL A 38 21.53 22.20 -11.73
N ARG A 39 21.53 23.54 -11.92
CA ARG A 39 21.84 24.48 -10.83
C ARG A 39 20.81 24.38 -9.69
N HIS A 40 19.55 24.24 -10.01
CA HIS A 40 18.49 24.05 -9.01
C HIS A 40 18.70 22.78 -8.19
N ILE A 41 19.00 21.65 -8.83
CA ILE A 41 19.28 20.39 -8.14
C ILE A 41 20.46 20.56 -7.19
N ILE A 42 21.56 21.11 -7.64
CA ILE A 42 22.76 21.35 -6.80
C ILE A 42 22.44 22.29 -5.66
N GLN A 43 21.70 23.38 -5.91
CA GLN A 43 21.31 24.32 -4.87
C GLN A 43 20.46 23.67 -3.79
N GLN A 44 19.49 22.84 -4.17
CA GLN A 44 18.66 22.13 -3.19
C GLN A 44 19.46 21.05 -2.44
N ALA A 45 20.32 20.31 -3.13
CA ALA A 45 21.20 19.32 -2.51
C ALA A 45 22.08 19.95 -1.41
N ASN A 46 22.67 21.11 -1.67
CA ASN A 46 23.47 21.84 -0.70
C ASN A 46 22.62 22.47 0.42
N TYR A 47 21.43 23.00 0.09
CA TYR A 47 20.55 23.61 1.09
C TYR A 47 20.09 22.64 2.17
N TYR A 48 19.68 21.43 1.75
CA TYR A 48 19.23 20.39 2.68
C TYR A 48 20.38 19.59 3.27
N GLY A 49 21.55 19.60 2.64
CA GLY A 49 22.77 19.00 3.12
C GLY A 49 22.74 17.47 3.19
N TYR A 50 23.61 16.93 4.03
CA TYR A 50 23.79 15.49 4.23
C TYR A 50 24.41 15.26 5.62
N SER A 51 24.40 14.02 6.11
CA SER A 51 25.10 13.62 7.34
C SER A 51 26.52 13.18 7.03
N GLY A 52 27.48 13.49 7.91
CA GLY A 52 28.90 13.16 7.73
C GLY A 52 29.71 14.26 7.04
N GLU A 53 30.99 14.00 6.79
CA GLU A 53 31.96 15.02 6.32
C GLU A 53 31.87 15.27 4.80
N LYS A 54 31.36 14.30 4.03
CA LYS A 54 31.31 14.34 2.57
C LYS A 54 30.00 13.79 2.06
N VAL A 55 29.50 14.36 0.95
CA VAL A 55 28.36 13.78 0.24
C VAL A 55 28.74 12.44 -0.40
N LYS A 56 27.93 11.42 -0.15
CA LYS A 56 27.98 10.09 -0.75
C LYS A 56 26.58 9.81 -1.31
N GLY A 57 26.33 10.32 -2.52
CA GLY A 57 24.98 10.49 -3.04
C GLY A 57 24.60 9.54 -4.16
N LEU A 58 23.29 9.19 -4.24
CA LEU A 58 22.67 8.50 -5.37
C LEU A 58 21.68 9.42 -6.04
N ILE A 59 21.71 9.49 -7.39
CA ILE A 59 20.76 10.28 -8.18
C ILE A 59 20.03 9.34 -9.15
N PHE A 60 18.71 9.23 -8.99
CA PHE A 60 17.85 8.42 -9.86
C PHE A 60 17.20 9.26 -10.95
N CYS A 61 17.44 8.91 -12.20
CA CYS A 61 16.95 9.59 -13.39
C CYS A 61 15.91 8.77 -14.16
N SER A 62 15.21 9.40 -15.09
CA SER A 62 14.17 8.78 -15.91
C SER A 62 14.73 7.96 -17.08
N SER A 63 15.92 8.29 -17.57
CA SER A 63 16.53 7.63 -18.75
C SER A 63 18.06 7.60 -18.69
N ILE A 64 18.63 6.64 -19.43
CA ILE A 64 20.09 6.51 -19.55
C ILE A 64 20.73 7.79 -20.14
N LYS A 65 20.09 8.39 -21.12
CA LYS A 65 20.59 9.65 -21.71
C LYS A 65 20.62 10.79 -20.70
N GLU A 66 19.58 10.88 -19.85
CA GLU A 66 19.52 11.88 -18.77
C GLU A 66 20.64 11.64 -17.74
N THR A 67 20.90 10.40 -17.34
CA THR A 67 21.99 10.09 -16.39
C THR A 67 23.35 10.52 -16.92
N GLN A 68 23.63 10.24 -18.19
CA GLN A 68 24.89 10.57 -18.84
C GLN A 68 25.09 12.09 -18.95
N GLU A 69 24.08 12.81 -19.43
CA GLU A 69 24.14 14.25 -19.61
C GLU A 69 24.25 15.00 -18.29
N LEU A 70 23.43 14.61 -17.28
CA LEU A 70 23.50 15.25 -15.97
C LEU A 70 24.83 14.97 -15.27
N SER A 71 25.34 13.73 -15.31
CA SER A 71 26.65 13.40 -14.77
C SER A 71 27.78 14.23 -15.44
N HIS A 72 27.74 14.36 -16.78
CA HIS A 72 28.70 15.19 -17.50
C HIS A 72 28.61 16.67 -17.07
N LYS A 73 27.40 17.23 -16.94
CA LYS A 73 27.21 18.61 -16.50
C LYS A 73 27.67 18.85 -15.06
N PHE A 74 27.38 17.92 -14.14
CA PHE A 74 27.88 18.02 -12.78
C PHE A 74 29.39 18.04 -12.74
N ASN A 75 30.09 17.18 -13.49
CA ASN A 75 31.54 17.15 -13.54
C ASN A 75 32.19 18.45 -14.08
N ASN A 76 31.41 19.36 -14.66
CA ASN A 76 31.86 20.67 -15.12
C ASN A 76 31.51 21.82 -14.13
N ILE A 77 30.92 21.52 -13.00
CA ILE A 77 30.53 22.49 -11.97
C ILE A 77 31.37 22.26 -10.71
N VAL A 78 31.78 23.37 -10.09
CA VAL A 78 32.49 23.31 -8.82
C VAL A 78 31.52 22.97 -7.69
N ASN A 79 31.82 21.94 -6.91
CA ASN A 79 31.10 21.60 -5.70
C ASN A 79 31.37 22.69 -4.64
N PRO A 80 30.33 23.38 -4.16
CA PRO A 80 30.49 24.48 -3.19
C PRO A 80 31.13 24.04 -1.86
N ASP A 81 30.90 22.77 -1.45
CA ASP A 81 31.40 22.27 -0.16
C ASP A 81 32.90 22.01 -0.20
N THR A 82 33.42 21.52 -1.31
CA THR A 82 34.82 21.10 -1.44
C THR A 82 35.69 22.10 -2.21
N GLY A 83 35.09 23.02 -2.98
CA GLY A 83 35.81 23.92 -3.90
C GLY A 83 36.45 23.22 -5.11
N LYS A 84 36.23 21.90 -5.27
CA LYS A 84 36.68 21.09 -6.43
C LYS A 84 35.53 20.82 -7.37
N TYR A 85 35.81 20.43 -8.62
CA TYR A 85 34.76 19.94 -9.51
C TYR A 85 34.08 18.70 -8.93
N PHE A 86 32.76 18.59 -9.13
CA PHE A 86 32.05 17.36 -8.78
C PHE A 86 32.68 16.16 -9.49
N ARG A 87 32.70 15.04 -8.80
CA ARG A 87 33.19 13.75 -9.30
C ARG A 87 32.01 12.77 -9.34
N THR A 88 31.46 12.57 -10.51
CA THR A 88 30.27 11.75 -10.70
C THR A 88 30.49 10.72 -11.80
N ILE A 89 29.68 9.65 -11.76
CA ILE A 89 29.62 8.62 -12.79
C ILE A 89 28.16 8.24 -13.07
N ALA A 90 27.86 7.98 -14.37
CA ALA A 90 26.59 7.44 -14.79
C ALA A 90 26.70 5.92 -14.95
N LEU A 91 25.90 5.15 -14.20
CA LEU A 91 25.79 3.71 -14.34
C LEU A 91 24.47 3.34 -15.03
N ASN A 92 24.54 2.40 -15.98
CA ASN A 92 23.40 1.88 -16.70
C ASN A 92 23.37 0.33 -16.64
N GLY A 93 22.33 -0.31 -17.21
CA GLY A 93 22.16 -1.77 -17.22
C GLY A 93 23.31 -2.55 -17.86
N ASP A 94 24.06 -1.91 -18.77
CA ASP A 94 25.17 -2.50 -19.50
C ASP A 94 26.48 -2.48 -18.69
N ALA A 95 26.54 -1.78 -17.54
CA ALA A 95 27.71 -1.73 -16.70
C ALA A 95 28.02 -3.12 -16.12
N THR A 96 29.27 -3.54 -16.28
CA THR A 96 29.78 -4.79 -15.72
C THR A 96 29.77 -4.76 -14.19
N GLU A 97 29.76 -5.93 -13.58
CA GLU A 97 29.81 -6.03 -12.12
C GLU A 97 31.07 -5.36 -11.54
N GLN A 98 32.19 -5.47 -12.24
CA GLN A 98 33.45 -4.84 -11.84
C GLN A 98 33.39 -3.31 -11.91
N GLU A 99 32.73 -2.74 -12.92
CA GLU A 99 32.51 -1.28 -13.02
C GLU A 99 31.60 -0.78 -11.92
N ARG A 100 30.52 -1.51 -11.61
CA ARG A 100 29.61 -1.21 -10.50
C ARG A 100 30.36 -1.24 -9.15
N GLN A 101 31.08 -2.33 -8.89
CA GLN A 101 31.85 -2.48 -7.66
C GLN A 101 32.88 -1.36 -7.51
N ASN A 102 33.60 -1.01 -8.57
CA ASN A 102 34.57 0.09 -8.54
C ASN A 102 33.89 1.45 -8.23
N ALA A 103 32.70 1.70 -8.82
CA ALA A 103 31.96 2.94 -8.56
C ALA A 103 31.50 3.01 -7.11
N PHE A 104 31.05 1.90 -6.52
CA PHE A 104 30.60 1.85 -5.13
C PHE A 104 31.76 2.02 -4.14
N GLU A 105 32.88 1.35 -4.37
CA GLU A 105 34.10 1.55 -3.59
C GLU A 105 34.54 3.02 -3.60
N ARG A 106 34.51 3.67 -4.77
CA ARG A 106 34.86 5.08 -4.91
C ARG A 106 33.84 6.04 -4.26
N LEU A 107 32.54 5.67 -4.21
CA LEU A 107 31.54 6.45 -3.49
C LEU A 107 31.73 6.35 -1.98
N ALA A 108 32.09 5.15 -1.50
CA ALA A 108 32.36 4.90 -0.08
C ALA A 108 33.65 5.59 0.44
N MET A 109 34.65 5.84 -0.45
CA MET A 109 35.91 6.47 -0.08
C MET A 109 35.71 7.89 0.50
N ASP A 110 36.51 8.22 1.53
CA ASP A 110 36.58 9.59 2.06
C ASP A 110 37.53 10.47 1.22
N GLU A 111 37.44 11.79 1.42
CA GLU A 111 38.16 12.75 0.59
C GLU A 111 39.72 12.62 0.76
N ASN A 112 40.14 12.13 1.90
CA ASN A 112 41.56 11.94 2.23
C ASN A 112 42.14 10.60 1.74
N GLU A 113 41.29 9.70 1.22
CA GLU A 113 41.71 8.38 0.74
C GLU A 113 42.06 8.38 -0.77
N GLU A 114 42.26 9.55 -1.35
CA GLU A 114 42.64 9.72 -2.75
C GLU A 114 43.96 9.04 -3.05
N ASN A 115 43.99 8.11 -4.00
CA ASN A 115 45.23 7.46 -4.45
C ASN A 115 45.40 7.66 -5.96
N ILE A 116 46.58 7.28 -6.50
CA ILE A 116 46.94 7.51 -7.90
C ILE A 116 45.93 6.91 -8.88
N ASN A 117 45.28 5.82 -8.47
CA ASN A 117 44.39 5.02 -9.37
C ASN A 117 42.91 5.19 -9.06
N LYS A 118 42.55 5.69 -7.89
CA LYS A 118 41.14 5.82 -7.45
C LYS A 118 40.91 7.20 -6.82
N LYS A 119 39.88 7.89 -7.32
CA LYS A 119 39.41 9.14 -6.71
C LYS A 119 38.02 8.93 -6.16
N PRO A 120 37.70 9.46 -4.96
CA PRO A 120 36.36 9.37 -4.40
C PRO A 120 35.32 10.01 -5.32
N LEU A 121 34.09 9.50 -5.29
CA LEU A 121 32.93 10.08 -6.00
C LEU A 121 32.05 10.85 -5.03
N ASP A 122 31.36 11.86 -5.54
CA ASP A 122 30.32 12.60 -4.84
C ASP A 122 28.93 11.99 -5.12
N TYR A 123 28.66 11.65 -6.39
CA TYR A 123 27.38 11.04 -6.80
C TYR A 123 27.54 9.94 -7.85
N ILE A 124 26.64 8.95 -7.74
CA ILE A 124 26.36 8.00 -8.83
C ILE A 124 24.98 8.29 -9.39
N PHE A 125 24.91 8.53 -10.69
CA PHE A 125 23.66 8.67 -11.44
C PHE A 125 23.21 7.31 -11.98
N SER A 126 21.94 6.96 -11.83
CA SER A 126 21.40 5.67 -12.28
C SER A 126 19.93 5.77 -12.69
N VAL A 127 19.47 4.84 -13.54
CA VAL A 127 18.04 4.68 -13.86
C VAL A 127 17.42 3.59 -12.97
N GLU A 128 17.91 2.35 -13.04
CA GLU A 128 17.29 1.19 -12.35
C GLU A 128 18.28 0.18 -11.75
N ILE A 129 19.57 0.30 -12.06
CA ILE A 129 20.59 -0.70 -11.72
C ILE A 129 20.70 -0.99 -10.23
N LEU A 130 20.34 -0.03 -9.40
CA LEU A 130 20.45 -0.12 -7.95
C LEU A 130 19.21 -0.76 -7.30
N ASN A 131 18.29 -1.33 -8.11
CA ASN A 131 17.06 -1.94 -7.59
C ASN A 131 17.31 -3.31 -6.94
N GLU A 132 18.39 -4.04 -7.33
CA GLU A 132 18.69 -5.37 -6.78
C GLU A 132 20.17 -5.53 -6.36
N GLY A 133 20.39 -6.14 -5.19
CA GLY A 133 21.67 -6.74 -4.78
C GLY A 133 22.79 -5.81 -4.33
N VAL A 134 22.68 -4.49 -4.46
CA VAL A 134 23.75 -3.56 -4.09
C VAL A 134 23.51 -2.95 -2.73
N ASP A 135 24.48 -3.06 -1.86
CA ASP A 135 24.46 -2.51 -0.50
C ASP A 135 25.57 -1.46 -0.36
N ILE A 136 25.17 -0.18 -0.33
CA ILE A 136 26.10 0.93 -0.07
C ILE A 136 25.63 1.60 1.21
N VAL A 137 26.16 1.13 2.32
CA VAL A 137 25.74 1.60 3.67
C VAL A 137 26.09 3.05 3.92
N GLU A 138 27.11 3.58 3.24
CA GLU A 138 27.64 4.94 3.41
C GLU A 138 26.78 6.03 2.73
N VAL A 139 25.82 5.67 1.87
CA VAL A 139 24.95 6.65 1.21
C VAL A 139 24.24 7.53 2.24
N ASN A 140 24.46 8.85 2.14
CA ASN A 140 23.90 9.85 3.04
C ASN A 140 22.97 10.86 2.37
N GLN A 141 22.90 10.85 1.04
CA GLN A 141 21.95 11.66 0.26
C GLN A 141 21.40 10.88 -0.94
N VAL A 142 20.06 10.91 -1.13
CA VAL A 142 19.37 10.30 -2.28
C VAL A 142 18.57 11.38 -2.99
N ILE A 143 18.78 11.52 -4.29
CA ILE A 143 18.05 12.49 -5.14
C ILE A 143 17.23 11.72 -6.16
N MET A 144 15.92 12.00 -6.20
CA MET A 144 14.98 11.38 -7.13
C MET A 144 14.53 12.42 -8.16
N LEU A 145 14.93 12.22 -9.43
CA LEU A 145 14.60 13.12 -10.56
C LEU A 145 13.56 12.48 -11.50
N ARG A 146 12.94 11.40 -11.09
CA ARG A 146 11.97 10.65 -11.88
C ARG A 146 10.65 10.49 -11.14
N PRO A 147 9.50 10.38 -11.87
CA PRO A 147 8.24 10.09 -11.23
C PRO A 147 8.25 8.70 -10.55
N THR A 148 7.65 8.62 -9.38
CA THR A 148 7.42 7.35 -8.69
C THR A 148 6.44 6.49 -9.49
N GLN A 149 6.90 5.36 -10.00
CA GLN A 149 6.07 4.44 -10.78
C GLN A 149 5.40 3.37 -9.93
N SER A 150 6.06 2.97 -8.85
CA SER A 150 5.57 1.97 -7.91
C SER A 150 6.02 2.30 -6.49
N PRO A 151 5.13 2.18 -5.47
CA PRO A 151 5.51 2.35 -4.08
C PRO A 151 6.65 1.43 -3.64
N ILE A 152 6.72 0.20 -4.14
CA ILE A 152 7.79 -0.75 -3.80
C ILE A 152 9.14 -0.29 -4.36
N ILE A 153 9.19 0.09 -5.64
CA ILE A 153 10.44 0.58 -6.26
C ILE A 153 10.93 1.84 -5.53
N PHE A 154 10.01 2.72 -5.17
CA PHE A 154 10.32 3.91 -4.39
C PHE A 154 10.96 3.56 -3.04
N ILE A 155 10.33 2.69 -2.26
CA ILE A 155 10.86 2.24 -0.97
C ILE A 155 12.18 1.47 -1.12
N GLN A 156 12.36 0.67 -2.18
CA GLN A 156 13.61 0.00 -2.45
C GLN A 156 14.75 0.98 -2.72
N GLN A 157 14.49 2.05 -3.46
CA GLN A 157 15.46 3.12 -3.71
C GLN A 157 15.82 3.89 -2.43
N LEU A 158 14.82 4.24 -1.62
CA LEU A 158 15.04 4.83 -0.31
C LEU A 158 15.87 3.91 0.58
N GLY A 159 15.52 2.63 0.61
CA GLY A 159 16.14 1.61 1.47
C GLY A 159 17.63 1.44 1.25
N ARG A 160 18.17 1.81 0.08
CA ARG A 160 19.62 1.74 -0.19
C ARG A 160 20.43 2.67 0.71
N GLY A 161 19.87 3.83 1.04
CA GLY A 161 20.50 4.77 1.97
C GLY A 161 20.14 4.56 3.43
N LEU A 162 19.16 3.70 3.77
CA LEU A 162 18.64 3.61 5.13
C LEU A 162 19.44 2.69 6.07
N ARG A 163 20.51 2.02 5.63
CA ARG A 163 21.35 1.24 6.53
C ARG A 163 22.27 2.13 7.37
N LYS A 164 22.56 1.70 8.58
CA LYS A 164 23.50 2.40 9.46
C LYS A 164 24.94 2.22 8.97
N ALA A 165 25.71 3.29 8.99
CA ALA A 165 27.15 3.29 8.82
C ALA A 165 27.77 4.17 9.89
N ASP A 166 29.06 3.96 10.15
CA ASP A 166 29.82 4.85 11.03
C ASP A 166 29.79 6.28 10.45
N GLU A 167 29.66 7.28 11.31
CA GLU A 167 29.59 8.72 10.96
C GLU A 167 28.32 9.16 10.23
N LYS A 168 27.36 8.26 9.98
CA LYS A 168 26.08 8.59 9.36
C LYS A 168 24.95 8.59 10.39
N GLU A 169 24.45 9.76 10.74
CA GLU A 169 23.36 9.94 11.70
C GLU A 169 21.97 9.83 11.02
N TYR A 170 21.85 10.31 9.78
CA TYR A 170 20.62 10.31 8.99
C TYR A 170 20.91 10.31 7.50
N VAL A 171 19.88 10.07 6.71
CA VAL A 171 19.89 10.17 5.24
C VAL A 171 18.95 11.29 4.80
N VAL A 172 19.41 12.15 3.90
CA VAL A 172 18.58 13.16 3.26
C VAL A 172 18.06 12.63 1.92
N ILE A 173 16.76 12.72 1.73
CA ILE A 173 16.07 12.29 0.51
C ILE A 173 15.41 13.49 -0.13
N LEU A 174 15.81 13.82 -1.35
CA LEU A 174 15.28 14.94 -2.14
C LEU A 174 14.50 14.37 -3.32
N ASP A 175 13.19 14.52 -3.31
CA ASP A 175 12.32 14.07 -4.40
C ASP A 175 11.80 15.27 -5.20
N PHE A 176 12.27 15.38 -6.44
CA PHE A 176 11.90 16.47 -7.33
C PHE A 176 10.57 16.17 -8.03
N ILE A 177 9.50 16.72 -7.46
CA ILE A 177 8.13 16.46 -7.84
C ILE A 177 7.71 17.33 -9.02
N GLY A 178 7.65 16.73 -10.20
CA GLY A 178 7.10 17.32 -11.41
C GLY A 178 5.56 17.27 -11.43
N ASN A 179 4.97 17.60 -12.58
CA ASN A 179 3.52 17.55 -12.79
C ASN A 179 3.09 16.18 -13.36
N TYR A 180 3.22 15.13 -12.57
CA TYR A 180 2.92 13.75 -12.96
C TYR A 180 1.56 13.30 -12.45
N ASN A 181 0.84 12.51 -13.25
CA ASN A 181 -0.47 11.96 -12.88
C ASN A 181 -0.40 10.94 -11.74
N ASN A 182 0.76 10.34 -11.50
CA ASN A 182 0.99 9.31 -10.49
C ASN A 182 1.67 9.83 -9.21
N ASN A 183 1.77 11.13 -8.99
CA ASN A 183 2.33 11.71 -7.77
C ASN A 183 1.61 11.22 -6.49
N PHE A 184 0.36 10.75 -6.59
CA PHE A 184 -0.36 10.12 -5.48
C PHE A 184 0.34 8.85 -4.95
N MET A 185 1.24 8.24 -5.72
CA MET A 185 2.01 7.08 -5.28
C MET A 185 3.02 7.41 -4.19
N ILE A 186 3.53 8.64 -4.16
CA ILE A 186 4.52 9.10 -3.18
C ILE A 186 3.98 8.98 -1.73
N PRO A 187 2.87 9.63 -1.37
CA PRO A 187 2.31 9.49 -0.02
C PRO A 187 1.85 8.07 0.31
N ILE A 188 1.39 7.28 -0.66
CA ILE A 188 1.06 5.86 -0.46
C ILE A 188 2.32 5.07 -0.07
N ALA A 189 3.43 5.29 -0.78
CA ALA A 189 4.70 4.63 -0.49
C ALA A 189 5.24 5.00 0.89
N LEU A 190 5.23 6.30 1.24
CA LEU A 190 5.77 6.81 2.49
C LEU A 190 4.90 6.43 3.71
N SER A 191 3.57 6.39 3.55
CA SER A 191 2.65 6.03 4.64
C SER A 191 2.48 4.52 4.81
N GLY A 192 2.78 3.74 3.77
CA GLY A 192 2.43 2.32 3.71
C GLY A 192 0.92 2.05 3.58
N ASP A 193 0.09 3.08 3.35
CA ASP A 193 -1.35 2.95 3.18
C ASP A 193 -1.69 2.34 1.82
N ARG A 194 -2.14 1.08 1.83
CA ARG A 194 -2.56 0.34 0.64
C ARG A 194 -4.04 0.45 0.33
N THR A 195 -4.78 1.25 1.11
CA THR A 195 -6.23 1.40 0.93
C THR A 195 -6.57 2.26 -0.28
N TYR A 196 -5.63 3.06 -0.79
CA TYR A 196 -5.84 4.05 -1.84
C TYR A 196 -7.00 5.00 -1.51
N ASN A 197 -7.21 5.26 -0.22
CA ASN A 197 -8.23 6.19 0.24
C ASN A 197 -7.74 7.62 0.07
N LYS A 198 -8.45 8.40 -0.77
CA LYS A 198 -8.10 9.81 -1.04
C LYS A 198 -7.98 10.66 0.23
N ASP A 199 -8.84 10.42 1.21
CA ASP A 199 -8.85 11.20 2.45
C ASP A 199 -7.67 10.84 3.36
N ASN A 200 -7.30 9.56 3.43
CA ASN A 200 -6.09 9.12 4.14
C ASN A 200 -4.84 9.72 3.50
N ILE A 201 -4.76 9.69 2.16
CA ILE A 201 -3.63 10.26 1.41
C ILE A 201 -3.54 11.77 1.68
N ARG A 202 -4.66 12.50 1.61
CA ARG A 202 -4.69 13.95 1.88
C ARG A 202 -4.26 14.25 3.32
N ARG A 203 -4.81 13.50 4.29
CA ARG A 203 -4.45 13.67 5.70
C ARG A 203 -2.95 13.44 5.92
N TYR A 204 -2.38 12.38 5.36
CA TYR A 204 -0.95 12.11 5.46
C TYR A 204 -0.09 13.28 4.93
N ILE A 205 -0.46 13.86 3.80
CA ILE A 205 0.24 15.01 3.21
C ILE A 205 0.13 16.26 4.10
N MET A 206 -1.03 16.47 4.74
CA MET A 206 -1.28 17.61 5.62
C MET A 206 -0.57 17.49 6.97
N GLU A 207 -0.57 16.31 7.55
CA GLU A 207 0.02 16.03 8.86
C GLU A 207 1.55 15.87 8.79
N GLY A 208 2.07 15.57 7.60
CA GLY A 208 3.51 15.37 7.38
C GLY A 208 4.08 14.23 8.23
N GLY A 209 5.34 14.37 8.62
CA GLY A 209 6.09 13.34 9.35
C GLY A 209 5.64 13.02 10.78
N ARG A 210 4.51 13.54 11.27
CA ARG A 210 3.98 13.19 12.61
C ARG A 210 3.54 11.73 12.73
N VAL A 211 3.41 11.04 11.60
CA VAL A 211 2.92 9.65 11.54
C VAL A 211 4.05 8.63 11.43
N ILE A 212 5.30 9.08 11.20
CA ILE A 212 6.44 8.18 11.04
C ILE A 212 7.09 7.93 12.41
N PRO A 213 7.22 6.67 12.86
CA PRO A 213 7.90 6.35 14.11
C PRO A 213 9.39 6.74 14.06
N GLY A 214 9.91 7.26 15.16
CA GLY A 214 11.32 7.58 15.32
C GLY A 214 11.69 9.00 14.92
N ALA A 215 12.97 9.25 14.61
CA ALA A 215 13.54 10.57 14.27
C ALA A 215 13.38 10.95 12.80
N SER A 216 12.71 10.15 11.99
CA SER A 216 12.48 10.43 10.57
C SER A 216 11.42 11.52 10.36
N THR A 217 11.57 12.32 9.28
CA THR A 217 10.63 13.40 8.94
C THR A 217 10.27 13.38 7.46
N VAL A 218 9.04 13.83 7.13
CA VAL A 218 8.57 14.01 5.76
C VAL A 218 8.08 15.43 5.59
N HIS A 219 8.58 16.11 4.56
CA HIS A 219 8.25 17.50 4.26
C HIS A 219 7.95 17.64 2.77
N PHE A 220 6.88 18.37 2.44
CA PHE A 220 6.56 18.75 1.06
C PHE A 220 6.49 20.26 0.99
N ASP A 221 7.07 20.88 -0.05
CA ASP A 221 6.81 22.27 -0.32
C ASP A 221 5.35 22.51 -0.80
N GLU A 222 4.89 23.74 -0.78
CA GLU A 222 3.48 24.06 -1.05
C GLU A 222 3.06 23.76 -2.50
N ILE A 223 3.96 23.86 -3.47
CA ILE A 223 3.66 23.55 -4.86
C ILE A 223 3.61 22.02 -5.06
N SER A 224 4.54 21.29 -4.45
CA SER A 224 4.55 19.81 -4.46
C SER A 224 3.28 19.26 -3.82
N LYS A 225 2.84 19.81 -2.67
CA LYS A 225 1.54 19.45 -2.06
C LYS A 225 0.38 19.63 -3.05
N LYS A 226 0.30 20.79 -3.71
CA LYS A 226 -0.74 21.07 -4.71
C LYS A 226 -0.70 20.08 -5.89
N ARG A 227 0.49 19.73 -6.39
CA ARG A 227 0.66 18.73 -7.45
C ARG A 227 0.20 17.33 -7.02
N ILE A 228 0.55 16.94 -5.80
CA ILE A 228 0.11 15.64 -5.24
C ILE A 228 -1.41 15.66 -5.04
N PHE A 229 -2.01 16.72 -4.49
CA PHE A 229 -3.46 16.83 -4.35
C PHE A 229 -4.18 16.75 -5.69
N ALA A 230 -3.71 17.48 -6.70
CA ALA A 230 -4.27 17.41 -8.06
C ALA A 230 -4.20 15.99 -8.63
N SER A 231 -3.08 15.30 -8.41
CA SER A 231 -2.91 13.89 -8.81
C SER A 231 -3.90 12.98 -8.07
N VAL A 232 -4.10 13.15 -6.76
CA VAL A 232 -5.09 12.39 -5.95
C VAL A 232 -6.51 12.65 -6.44
N ASP A 233 -6.85 13.91 -6.75
CA ASP A 233 -8.19 14.29 -7.20
C ASP A 233 -8.52 13.66 -8.54
N ASN A 234 -7.57 13.67 -9.47
CA ASN A 234 -7.73 13.12 -10.82
C ASN A 234 -7.58 11.59 -10.86
N ALA A 235 -6.96 10.96 -9.86
CA ALA A 235 -6.75 9.52 -9.83
C ALA A 235 -8.08 8.76 -9.71
N ASN A 236 -8.27 7.76 -10.55
CA ASN A 236 -9.37 6.81 -10.45
C ASN A 236 -8.84 5.50 -9.83
N PHE A 237 -8.87 5.40 -8.51
CA PHE A 237 -8.40 4.21 -7.80
C PHE A 237 -9.30 2.98 -7.96
N SER A 238 -10.49 3.14 -8.53
CA SER A 238 -11.37 2.02 -8.91
C SER A 238 -11.10 1.51 -10.33
N ASP A 239 -10.07 2.03 -11.01
CA ASP A 239 -9.74 1.63 -12.37
C ASP A 239 -9.31 0.16 -12.42
N ILE A 240 -9.97 -0.59 -13.29
CA ILE A 240 -9.66 -1.98 -13.60
C ILE A 240 -8.22 -2.14 -14.09
N LYS A 241 -7.66 -1.14 -14.79
CA LYS A 241 -6.26 -1.17 -15.25
C LYS A 241 -5.29 -1.22 -14.06
N LEU A 242 -5.49 -0.34 -13.08
CA LEU A 242 -4.67 -0.30 -11.87
C LEU A 242 -4.78 -1.61 -11.06
N ILE A 243 -6.01 -2.14 -10.91
CA ILE A 243 -6.25 -3.42 -10.23
C ILE A 243 -5.51 -4.56 -10.94
N LYS A 244 -5.58 -4.63 -12.26
CA LYS A 244 -4.91 -5.66 -13.05
C LYS A 244 -3.39 -5.57 -12.99
N GLU A 245 -2.84 -4.37 -13.04
CA GLU A 245 -1.41 -4.12 -12.92
C GLU A 245 -0.88 -4.62 -11.57
N ASN A 246 -1.49 -4.19 -10.47
CA ASN A 246 -1.12 -4.64 -9.12
C ASN A 246 -1.24 -6.17 -8.94
N TYR A 247 -2.32 -6.76 -9.46
CA TYR A 247 -2.48 -8.21 -9.46
C TYR A 247 -1.37 -8.91 -10.24
N THR A 248 -1.05 -8.42 -11.44
CA THR A 248 -0.02 -9.02 -12.30
C THR A 248 1.36 -8.94 -11.64
N ASN A 249 1.69 -7.81 -11.04
CA ASN A 249 2.94 -7.63 -10.29
C ASN A 249 3.03 -8.64 -9.12
N LEU A 250 1.95 -8.76 -8.34
CA LEU A 250 1.90 -9.72 -7.23
C LEU A 250 2.00 -11.16 -7.73
N LYS A 251 1.25 -11.53 -8.78
CA LYS A 251 1.31 -12.85 -9.40
C LYS A 251 2.73 -13.20 -9.89
N ASN A 252 3.39 -12.27 -10.57
CA ASN A 252 4.76 -12.46 -11.07
C ASN A 252 5.75 -12.64 -9.91
N LYS A 253 5.61 -11.83 -8.86
CA LYS A 253 6.43 -11.94 -7.64
C LYS A 253 6.29 -13.30 -6.95
N LEU A 254 5.10 -13.87 -6.94
CA LEU A 254 4.81 -15.15 -6.28
C LEU A 254 4.98 -16.37 -7.19
N GLY A 255 5.02 -16.19 -8.52
CA GLY A 255 5.05 -17.29 -9.50
C GLY A 255 3.76 -18.13 -9.54
N ARG A 256 2.66 -17.68 -8.90
CA ARG A 256 1.38 -18.38 -8.84
C ARG A 256 0.21 -17.39 -8.73
N ILE A 257 -1.03 -17.86 -8.90
CA ILE A 257 -2.22 -17.08 -8.59
C ILE A 257 -2.18 -16.71 -7.09
N PRO A 258 -2.24 -15.41 -6.72
CA PRO A 258 -2.24 -14.98 -5.32
C PRO A 258 -3.47 -15.48 -4.56
N HIS A 259 -3.30 -15.83 -3.30
CA HIS A 259 -4.38 -15.96 -2.33
C HIS A 259 -4.75 -14.59 -1.75
N LEU A 260 -5.92 -14.47 -1.11
CA LEU A 260 -6.35 -13.19 -0.51
C LEU A 260 -5.33 -12.64 0.49
N ARG A 261 -4.73 -13.50 1.30
CA ARG A 261 -3.71 -13.11 2.27
C ARG A 261 -2.44 -12.59 1.63
N ASP A 262 -2.07 -13.08 0.43
CA ASP A 262 -0.88 -12.61 -0.27
C ASP A 262 -0.94 -11.11 -0.62
N PHE A 263 -2.15 -10.57 -0.82
CA PHE A 263 -2.33 -9.12 -1.03
C PHE A 263 -1.96 -8.33 0.23
N ASP A 264 -2.28 -8.85 1.41
CA ASP A 264 -1.93 -8.22 2.68
C ASP A 264 -0.43 -8.36 3.01
N ASP A 265 0.15 -9.54 2.73
CA ASP A 265 1.53 -9.84 3.10
C ASP A 265 2.55 -9.29 2.08
N TYR A 266 2.24 -9.30 0.78
CA TYR A 266 3.20 -9.02 -0.30
C TYR A 266 2.70 -8.04 -1.36
N GLY A 267 1.41 -7.68 -1.36
CA GLY A 267 0.79 -6.83 -2.38
C GLY A 267 1.03 -5.35 -2.13
N GLU A 268 0.89 -4.56 -3.20
CA GLU A 268 0.93 -3.10 -3.18
C GLU A 268 -0.47 -2.48 -3.04
N MET A 269 -1.51 -3.28 -3.22
CA MET A 269 -2.90 -2.85 -3.21
C MET A 269 -3.71 -3.71 -2.24
N ASP A 270 -4.61 -3.08 -1.50
CA ASP A 270 -5.61 -3.79 -0.70
C ASP A 270 -6.60 -4.52 -1.62
N VAL A 271 -6.79 -5.83 -1.40
CA VAL A 271 -7.75 -6.65 -2.16
C VAL A 271 -9.20 -6.16 -2.03
N ALA A 272 -9.54 -5.40 -0.99
CA ALA A 272 -10.84 -4.74 -0.84
C ALA A 272 -11.18 -3.85 -2.05
N ARG A 273 -10.19 -3.34 -2.79
CA ARG A 273 -10.40 -2.63 -4.05
C ARG A 273 -11.09 -3.47 -5.11
N ILE A 274 -10.80 -4.77 -5.14
CA ILE A 274 -11.49 -5.73 -6.00
C ILE A 274 -12.93 -5.94 -5.53
N PHE A 275 -13.12 -6.06 -4.20
CA PHE A 275 -14.46 -6.26 -3.62
C PHE A 275 -15.37 -5.05 -3.84
N ASP A 276 -14.85 -3.84 -3.65
CA ASP A 276 -15.58 -2.58 -3.78
C ASP A 276 -15.84 -2.17 -5.23
N ASN A 277 -15.13 -2.76 -6.20
CA ASN A 277 -15.35 -2.47 -7.62
C ASN A 277 -16.72 -2.95 -8.06
N ASN A 278 -17.54 -2.04 -8.61
CA ASN A 278 -18.93 -2.32 -8.99
C ASN A 278 -19.09 -3.43 -10.04
N SER A 279 -18.10 -3.62 -10.92
CA SER A 279 -18.14 -4.65 -11.98
C SER A 279 -17.60 -6.00 -11.53
N LEU A 280 -16.89 -6.06 -10.40
CA LEU A 280 -16.24 -7.26 -9.88
C LEU A 280 -16.96 -7.81 -8.64
N GLY A 281 -16.95 -7.10 -7.54
CA GLY A 281 -17.60 -7.46 -6.29
C GLY A 281 -16.95 -8.59 -5.51
N SER A 282 -16.03 -9.36 -6.12
CA SER A 282 -15.28 -10.43 -5.46
C SER A 282 -13.99 -10.74 -6.21
N TYR A 283 -13.01 -11.32 -5.50
CA TYR A 283 -11.77 -11.79 -6.11
C TYR A 283 -12.03 -12.98 -7.05
N TYR A 284 -12.96 -13.87 -6.71
CA TYR A 284 -13.40 -14.94 -7.60
C TYR A 284 -13.82 -14.40 -8.97
N LYS A 285 -14.69 -13.40 -9.02
CA LYS A 285 -15.18 -12.80 -10.27
C LYS A 285 -14.06 -12.10 -11.05
N PHE A 286 -13.10 -11.50 -10.36
CA PHE A 286 -11.88 -10.97 -10.99
C PHE A 286 -11.09 -12.09 -11.67
N LEU A 287 -10.83 -13.21 -10.99
CA LEU A 287 -10.10 -14.35 -11.55
C LEU A 287 -10.83 -14.96 -12.76
N VAL A 288 -12.14 -15.19 -12.66
CA VAL A 288 -12.95 -15.70 -13.77
C VAL A 288 -12.84 -14.82 -15.03
N LYS A 289 -12.77 -13.50 -14.82
CA LYS A 289 -12.80 -12.52 -15.92
C LYS A 289 -11.43 -12.28 -16.53
N TYR A 290 -10.34 -12.32 -15.75
CA TYR A 290 -9.04 -11.84 -16.19
C TYR A 290 -7.92 -12.88 -16.11
N GLU A 291 -8.10 -13.98 -15.36
CA GLU A 291 -7.09 -15.04 -15.25
C GLU A 291 -7.42 -16.20 -16.21
N LYS A 292 -6.64 -16.32 -17.28
CA LYS A 292 -6.89 -17.31 -18.35
C LYS A 292 -6.82 -18.77 -17.86
N ASP A 293 -5.97 -19.03 -16.89
CA ASP A 293 -5.75 -20.37 -16.35
C ASP A 293 -6.73 -20.76 -15.25
N TYR A 294 -7.59 -19.82 -14.83
CA TYR A 294 -8.59 -20.06 -13.80
C TYR A 294 -9.84 -20.69 -14.38
N LYS A 295 -10.02 -22.01 -14.15
CA LYS A 295 -11.11 -22.80 -14.76
C LYS A 295 -12.33 -23.04 -13.86
N LEU A 296 -12.20 -22.70 -12.57
CA LEU A 296 -13.28 -22.88 -11.61
C LEU A 296 -14.50 -22.02 -11.97
N ARG A 297 -15.70 -22.59 -11.89
CA ARG A 297 -16.96 -21.90 -12.14
C ARG A 297 -17.98 -22.28 -11.06
N LEU A 298 -18.61 -21.27 -10.50
CA LEU A 298 -19.67 -21.37 -9.50
C LEU A 298 -21.04 -21.15 -10.15
N SER A 299 -22.12 -21.56 -9.48
CA SER A 299 -23.49 -21.20 -9.82
C SER A 299 -23.73 -19.70 -9.57
N GLN A 300 -24.81 -19.13 -10.13
CA GLN A 300 -25.14 -17.72 -9.92
C GLN A 300 -25.45 -17.41 -8.44
N GLU A 301 -26.09 -18.35 -7.75
CA GLU A 301 -26.37 -18.23 -6.32
C GLU A 301 -25.08 -18.25 -5.49
N GLU A 302 -24.18 -19.18 -5.77
CA GLU A 302 -22.85 -19.25 -5.11
C GLU A 302 -22.03 -17.97 -5.37
N GLU A 303 -22.02 -17.45 -6.60
CA GLU A 303 -21.36 -16.20 -6.93
C GLU A 303 -21.88 -15.01 -6.11
N LYS A 304 -23.19 -14.94 -5.90
CA LYS A 304 -23.81 -13.89 -5.10
C LYS A 304 -23.46 -13.98 -3.62
N ILE A 305 -23.37 -15.18 -3.09
CA ILE A 305 -22.91 -15.40 -1.71
C ILE A 305 -21.44 -15.00 -1.56
N VAL A 306 -20.58 -15.38 -2.51
CA VAL A 306 -19.17 -14.96 -2.54
C VAL A 306 -19.06 -13.44 -2.61
N GLU A 307 -19.85 -12.78 -3.45
CA GLU A 307 -19.91 -11.30 -3.57
C GLU A 307 -20.33 -10.67 -2.23
N PHE A 308 -21.40 -11.18 -1.60
CA PHE A 308 -21.91 -10.67 -0.33
C PHE A 308 -20.84 -10.77 0.77
N ILE A 309 -20.25 -11.96 0.95
CA ILE A 309 -19.22 -12.17 1.98
C ILE A 309 -18.01 -11.28 1.71
N SER A 310 -17.55 -11.17 0.44
CA SER A 310 -16.43 -10.32 0.06
C SER A 310 -16.66 -8.85 0.43
N LYS A 311 -17.81 -8.29 0.03
CA LYS A 311 -18.12 -6.87 0.22
C LYS A 311 -18.48 -6.51 1.66
N LYS A 312 -19.20 -7.40 2.36
CA LYS A 312 -19.86 -7.06 3.61
C LYS A 312 -19.16 -7.59 4.85
N LEU A 313 -18.46 -8.71 4.75
CA LEU A 313 -17.91 -9.40 5.92
C LEU A 313 -16.39 -9.53 5.88
N ALA A 314 -15.79 -9.82 4.73
CA ALA A 314 -14.36 -10.11 4.61
C ALA A 314 -13.44 -8.88 4.84
N ASN A 315 -14.00 -7.68 5.01
CA ASN A 315 -13.25 -6.49 5.42
C ASN A 315 -12.69 -6.57 6.86
N GLY A 316 -13.15 -7.53 7.65
CA GLY A 316 -12.66 -7.80 9.01
C GLY A 316 -13.11 -6.79 10.08
N LYS A 317 -14.00 -5.84 9.76
CA LYS A 317 -14.42 -4.80 10.71
C LYS A 317 -15.27 -5.34 11.87
N ARG A 318 -15.89 -6.50 11.71
CA ARG A 318 -16.69 -7.17 12.72
C ARG A 318 -16.45 -8.67 12.68
N ILE A 319 -16.11 -9.25 13.84
CA ILE A 319 -15.67 -10.63 13.94
C ILE A 319 -16.83 -11.65 14.04
N GLN A 320 -17.99 -11.24 14.55
CA GLN A 320 -19.08 -12.12 14.95
C GLN A 320 -19.62 -12.95 13.78
N GLU A 321 -19.93 -12.31 12.65
CA GLU A 321 -20.42 -13.01 11.47
C GLU A 321 -19.36 -13.92 10.84
N LEU A 322 -18.09 -13.52 10.90
CA LEU A 322 -16.99 -14.35 10.41
C LEU A 322 -16.80 -15.62 11.25
N GLN A 323 -16.90 -15.50 12.59
CA GLN A 323 -16.86 -16.68 13.47
C GLN A 323 -18.10 -17.57 13.25
N LEU A 324 -19.27 -16.98 13.04
CA LEU A 324 -20.47 -17.74 12.71
C LEU A 324 -20.30 -18.54 11.42
N LEU A 325 -19.82 -17.92 10.34
CA LEU A 325 -19.50 -18.58 9.08
C LEU A 325 -18.46 -19.70 9.28
N LYS A 326 -17.42 -19.47 10.08
CA LYS A 326 -16.41 -20.48 10.41
C LYS A 326 -17.06 -21.70 11.09
N ARG A 327 -17.99 -21.49 12.02
CA ARG A 327 -18.75 -22.57 12.67
C ARG A 327 -19.63 -23.34 11.67
N MET A 328 -20.26 -22.64 10.70
CA MET A 328 -21.04 -23.29 9.66
C MET A 328 -20.17 -24.16 8.75
N LEU A 329 -18.96 -23.72 8.41
CA LEU A 329 -17.99 -24.52 7.67
C LEU A 329 -17.58 -25.80 8.45
N MET A 330 -17.41 -25.69 9.76
CA MET A 330 -17.15 -26.86 10.63
C MET A 330 -18.36 -27.77 10.70
N TYR A 331 -19.57 -27.22 10.81
CA TYR A 331 -20.83 -27.98 10.82
C TYR A 331 -21.01 -28.80 9.53
N ALA A 332 -20.76 -28.17 8.36
CA ALA A 332 -20.83 -28.86 7.06
C ALA A 332 -19.89 -30.06 6.94
N LYS A 333 -18.80 -30.09 7.71
CA LYS A 333 -17.86 -31.25 7.81
C LYS A 333 -18.18 -32.23 8.94
N GLY A 334 -19.28 -32.02 9.66
CA GLY A 334 -19.63 -32.85 10.81
C GLY A 334 -18.73 -32.66 12.04
N LEU A 335 -17.92 -31.60 12.06
CA LEU A 335 -16.98 -31.30 13.14
C LEU A 335 -17.60 -30.46 14.28
N SER A 336 -18.83 -30.00 14.13
CA SER A 336 -19.59 -29.26 15.16
C SER A 336 -21.04 -29.73 15.17
N LYS A 337 -21.58 -29.95 16.38
CA LYS A 337 -22.99 -30.34 16.62
C LYS A 337 -23.70 -29.36 17.55
N CYS A 338 -23.02 -28.36 18.09
CA CYS A 338 -23.61 -27.36 18.99
C CYS A 338 -24.37 -26.27 18.21
N GLY A 339 -25.35 -25.67 18.86
CA GLY A 339 -26.04 -24.49 18.32
C GLY A 339 -25.07 -23.38 17.97
N LEU A 340 -25.38 -22.62 16.91
CA LEU A 340 -24.48 -21.64 16.35
C LEU A 340 -24.15 -20.49 17.33
N PHE A 341 -25.17 -19.94 18.00
CA PHE A 341 -24.96 -18.82 18.92
C PHE A 341 -24.37 -19.23 20.28
N SER A 342 -24.65 -20.43 20.72
CA SER A 342 -23.98 -20.99 21.91
C SER A 342 -22.48 -21.13 21.69
N SER A 343 -22.09 -21.61 20.50
CA SER A 343 -20.69 -21.72 20.10
C SER A 343 -20.06 -20.37 19.85
N LEU A 344 -20.77 -19.44 19.19
CA LEU A 344 -20.30 -18.07 18.94
C LEU A 344 -20.00 -17.34 20.25
N SER A 345 -20.87 -17.47 21.27
CA SER A 345 -20.63 -16.85 22.57
C SER A 345 -19.33 -17.32 23.21
N GLN A 346 -18.97 -18.61 23.07
CA GLN A 346 -17.69 -19.11 23.53
C GLN A 346 -16.50 -18.54 22.76
N ASP A 347 -16.63 -18.45 21.42
CA ASP A 347 -15.58 -17.86 20.59
C ASP A 347 -15.35 -16.39 20.97
N MET A 348 -16.42 -15.63 21.21
CA MET A 348 -16.30 -14.21 21.59
C MET A 348 -15.59 -14.01 22.93
N LEU A 349 -15.71 -14.93 23.87
CA LEU A 349 -14.96 -14.90 25.13
C LEU A 349 -13.45 -14.96 24.91
N THR A 350 -12.97 -15.62 23.85
CA THR A 350 -11.53 -15.65 23.50
C THR A 350 -11.01 -14.30 23.06
N TYR A 351 -11.89 -13.42 22.60
CA TYR A 351 -11.59 -12.02 22.26
C TYR A 351 -11.88 -11.05 23.42
N GLY A 352 -12.25 -11.56 24.60
CA GLY A 352 -12.63 -10.73 25.74
C GLY A 352 -13.96 -9.99 25.57
N LYS A 353 -14.83 -10.47 24.67
CA LYS A 353 -16.12 -9.83 24.31
C LYS A 353 -17.30 -10.71 24.71
N SER A 354 -18.41 -10.06 25.06
CA SER A 354 -19.72 -10.70 25.24
C SER A 354 -20.68 -10.22 24.16
N ILE A 355 -21.71 -11.01 23.85
CA ILE A 355 -22.73 -10.64 22.86
C ILE A 355 -23.98 -10.22 23.63
N SER A 356 -24.38 -8.95 23.47
CA SER A 356 -25.65 -8.45 24.01
C SER A 356 -26.84 -9.03 23.24
N LYS A 357 -28.06 -8.86 23.78
CA LYS A 357 -29.28 -9.30 23.09
C LYS A 357 -29.48 -8.56 21.78
N GLU A 358 -29.24 -7.26 21.78
CA GLU A 358 -29.34 -6.38 20.60
C GLU A 358 -28.30 -6.74 19.54
N GLN A 359 -27.07 -7.02 19.96
CA GLN A 359 -26.03 -7.50 19.03
C GLN A 359 -26.39 -8.85 18.41
N LYS A 360 -26.95 -9.79 19.20
CA LYS A 360 -27.43 -11.07 18.69
C LYS A 360 -28.51 -10.87 17.63
N GLU A 361 -29.48 -9.99 17.86
CA GLU A 361 -30.55 -9.67 16.93
C GLU A 361 -30.00 -9.07 15.63
N ASN A 362 -29.06 -8.13 15.73
CA ASN A 362 -28.41 -7.53 14.56
C ASN A 362 -27.62 -8.57 13.75
N ILE A 363 -26.86 -9.47 14.39
CA ILE A 363 -26.16 -10.57 13.71
C ILE A 363 -27.17 -11.46 12.97
N ILE A 364 -28.27 -11.81 13.60
CA ILE A 364 -29.35 -12.61 12.97
C ILE A 364 -29.85 -11.89 11.71
N ASN A 365 -30.18 -10.62 11.81
CA ASN A 365 -30.66 -9.81 10.68
C ASN A 365 -29.65 -9.75 9.53
N VAL A 366 -28.36 -9.64 9.82
CA VAL A 366 -27.31 -9.69 8.79
C VAL A 366 -27.25 -11.06 8.12
N MET A 367 -27.32 -12.14 8.91
CA MET A 367 -27.17 -13.51 8.44
C MET A 367 -28.45 -14.09 7.78
N THR A 368 -29.58 -13.43 7.94
CA THR A 368 -30.87 -13.72 7.26
C THR A 368 -31.19 -12.76 6.14
N ASN A 369 -30.29 -11.80 5.82
CA ASN A 369 -30.49 -10.72 4.85
C ASN A 369 -31.69 -9.80 5.17
N GLU A 370 -32.05 -9.68 6.44
CA GLU A 370 -33.09 -8.74 6.90
C GLU A 370 -32.51 -7.34 7.21
N PHE A 371 -31.21 -7.24 7.48
CA PHE A 371 -30.53 -5.99 7.82
C PHE A 371 -30.54 -4.92 6.71
N PRO A 372 -30.18 -5.22 5.42
CA PRO A 372 -30.15 -4.20 4.38
C PRO A 372 -31.55 -3.79 3.96
N ALA A 373 -31.76 -2.47 3.81
CA ALA A 373 -32.99 -1.90 3.31
C ALA A 373 -32.97 -1.72 1.79
N GLY A 374 -34.13 -1.58 1.17
CA GLY A 374 -34.28 -1.19 -0.23
C GLY A 374 -33.70 -2.20 -1.23
N SER A 375 -32.86 -1.70 -2.15
CA SER A 375 -32.27 -2.52 -3.22
C SER A 375 -31.29 -3.58 -2.72
N GLY A 376 -30.63 -3.34 -1.60
CA GLY A 376 -29.67 -4.28 -1.01
C GLY A 376 -30.32 -5.60 -0.62
N LYS A 377 -31.51 -5.54 -0.03
CA LYS A 377 -32.29 -6.73 0.34
C LYS A 377 -32.66 -7.59 -0.88
N LYS A 378 -33.01 -6.94 -2.00
CA LYS A 378 -33.33 -7.64 -3.26
C LYS A 378 -32.09 -8.21 -3.95
N THR A 379 -30.98 -7.45 -3.94
CA THR A 379 -29.74 -7.83 -4.61
C THR A 379 -29.14 -9.10 -4.03
N TYR A 380 -29.28 -9.32 -2.71
CA TYR A 380 -28.74 -10.45 -1.98
C TYR A 380 -29.81 -11.35 -1.36
N ALA A 381 -30.98 -11.46 -1.99
CA ALA A 381 -32.12 -12.23 -1.48
C ALA A 381 -31.80 -13.69 -1.16
N GLN A 382 -30.83 -14.29 -1.88
CA GLN A 382 -30.35 -15.67 -1.65
C GLN A 382 -29.32 -15.80 -0.52
N CYS A 383 -28.84 -14.68 0.03
CA CYS A 383 -27.83 -14.70 1.10
C CYS A 383 -28.48 -14.89 2.48
N VAL A 384 -29.15 -16.01 2.65
CA VAL A 384 -29.75 -16.46 3.91
C VAL A 384 -28.97 -17.66 4.42
N PHE A 385 -28.17 -17.43 5.46
CA PHE A 385 -27.21 -18.41 5.94
C PHE A 385 -27.74 -19.26 7.10
N ILE A 386 -28.65 -18.70 7.91
CA ILE A 386 -29.16 -19.33 9.13
C ILE A 386 -30.67 -19.38 9.15
N GLU A 387 -31.21 -20.41 9.81
CA GLU A 387 -32.61 -20.57 10.12
C GLU A 387 -32.79 -20.93 11.60
N LYS A 388 -33.93 -20.57 12.18
CA LYS A 388 -34.21 -20.80 13.60
C LYS A 388 -34.42 -22.28 13.87
N GLU A 389 -33.82 -22.79 14.96
CA GLU A 389 -33.99 -24.14 15.47
C GLU A 389 -34.18 -24.12 17.00
N GLY A 390 -35.43 -24.24 17.45
CA GLY A 390 -35.74 -24.11 18.89
C GLY A 390 -35.38 -22.76 19.46
N ASN A 391 -34.46 -22.73 20.43
CA ASN A 391 -33.93 -21.50 21.04
C ASN A 391 -32.62 -21.00 20.42
N ASP A 392 -32.09 -21.69 19.41
CA ASP A 392 -30.85 -21.34 18.73
C ASP A 392 -31.09 -21.30 17.21
N TYR A 393 -30.03 -21.28 16.44
CA TYR A 393 -30.01 -21.22 14.98
C TYR A 393 -29.09 -22.31 14.43
N LYS A 394 -29.41 -22.78 13.22
CA LYS A 394 -28.57 -23.68 12.44
C LYS A 394 -28.33 -23.13 11.05
N PRO A 395 -27.34 -23.63 10.29
CA PRO A 395 -27.20 -23.30 8.88
C PRO A 395 -28.45 -23.71 8.09
N THR A 396 -28.86 -22.89 7.10
CA THR A 396 -29.94 -23.27 6.18
C THR A 396 -29.54 -24.51 5.37
N LYS A 397 -30.53 -25.31 5.00
CA LYS A 397 -30.31 -26.48 4.15
C LYS A 397 -29.68 -26.11 2.81
N THR A 398 -30.16 -25.03 2.18
CA THR A 398 -29.62 -24.52 0.92
C THR A 398 -28.15 -24.15 1.02
N PHE A 399 -27.75 -23.44 2.08
CA PHE A 399 -26.34 -23.08 2.27
C PHE A 399 -25.46 -24.32 2.52
N LEU A 400 -25.94 -25.33 3.27
CA LEU A 400 -25.24 -26.59 3.47
C LEU A 400 -25.06 -27.38 2.16
N GLU A 401 -26.10 -27.40 1.30
CA GLU A 401 -26.03 -28.02 -0.02
C GLU A 401 -24.96 -27.35 -0.89
N MET A 402 -24.91 -26.02 -0.90
CA MET A 402 -23.85 -25.27 -1.59
C MET A 402 -22.46 -25.55 -1.02
N LEU A 403 -22.31 -25.68 0.31
CA LEU A 403 -21.03 -26.04 0.95
C LEU A 403 -20.57 -27.48 0.63
N SER A 404 -21.41 -28.32 0.05
CA SER A 404 -21.02 -29.62 -0.48
C SER A 404 -20.19 -29.52 -1.76
N ASN A 405 -20.28 -28.38 -2.48
CA ASN A 405 -19.37 -28.03 -3.56
C ASN A 405 -18.00 -27.67 -2.95
N LYS A 406 -17.00 -28.51 -3.18
CA LYS A 406 -15.66 -28.35 -2.61
C LYS A 406 -15.01 -27.02 -3.00
N ASP A 407 -15.23 -26.56 -4.20
CA ASP A 407 -14.64 -25.32 -4.71
C ASP A 407 -15.28 -24.11 -4.03
N PHE A 408 -16.61 -24.09 -3.95
CA PHE A 408 -17.34 -23.06 -3.20
C PHE A 408 -16.92 -23.05 -1.71
N TYR A 409 -16.87 -24.24 -1.07
CA TYR A 409 -16.41 -24.37 0.30
C TYR A 409 -15.03 -23.73 0.52
N ASN A 410 -14.06 -24.00 -0.38
CA ASN A 410 -12.71 -23.48 -0.25
C ASN A 410 -12.67 -21.95 -0.41
N ILE A 411 -13.44 -21.38 -1.33
CA ILE A 411 -13.55 -19.93 -1.50
C ILE A 411 -14.14 -19.26 -0.25
N ILE A 412 -15.24 -19.82 0.28
CA ILE A 412 -15.84 -19.29 1.51
C ILE A 412 -14.88 -19.40 2.69
N LYS A 413 -14.18 -20.54 2.81
CA LYS A 413 -13.17 -20.72 3.84
C LYS A 413 -12.06 -19.67 3.76
N GLU A 414 -11.54 -19.43 2.56
CA GLU A 414 -10.49 -18.42 2.32
C GLU A 414 -10.95 -17.01 2.71
N LEU A 415 -12.18 -16.62 2.31
CA LEU A 415 -12.75 -15.31 2.66
C LEU A 415 -12.94 -15.15 4.18
N VAL A 416 -13.40 -16.20 4.87
CA VAL A 416 -13.60 -16.19 6.31
C VAL A 416 -12.26 -16.11 7.05
N ASP A 417 -11.29 -16.94 6.67
CA ASP A 417 -9.95 -16.92 7.29
C ASP A 417 -9.25 -15.59 7.06
N PHE A 418 -9.39 -15.01 5.86
CA PHE A 418 -8.88 -13.69 5.53
C PHE A 418 -9.52 -12.58 6.37
N GLY A 419 -10.85 -12.55 6.47
CA GLY A 419 -11.57 -11.57 7.27
C GLY A 419 -11.22 -11.65 8.77
N ILE A 420 -11.07 -12.86 9.31
CA ILE A 420 -10.63 -13.06 10.69
C ILE A 420 -9.20 -12.54 10.89
N SER A 421 -8.28 -12.86 9.98
CA SER A 421 -6.90 -12.35 10.05
C SER A 421 -6.85 -10.82 10.02
N ARG A 422 -7.68 -10.17 9.20
CA ARG A 422 -7.82 -8.71 9.19
C ARG A 422 -8.36 -8.14 10.49
N TYR A 423 -9.40 -8.78 11.05
CA TYR A 423 -9.92 -8.35 12.33
C TYR A 423 -8.83 -8.42 13.42
N GLU A 424 -8.09 -9.51 13.48
CA GLU A 424 -7.03 -9.68 14.48
C GLU A 424 -5.90 -8.67 14.35
N ARG A 425 -5.55 -8.28 13.13
CA ARG A 425 -4.51 -7.30 12.84
C ARG A 425 -4.97 -5.87 13.07
N ASP A 426 -6.15 -5.50 12.54
CA ASP A 426 -6.53 -4.10 12.35
C ASP A 426 -7.64 -3.63 13.31
N TYR A 427 -8.49 -4.53 13.83
CA TYR A 427 -9.72 -4.18 14.55
C TYR A 427 -9.87 -4.83 15.92
N LYS A 428 -8.94 -5.70 16.34
CA LYS A 428 -9.03 -6.41 17.63
C LYS A 428 -8.94 -5.46 18.83
N GLN A 429 -8.17 -4.39 18.72
CA GLN A 429 -7.98 -3.39 19.76
C GLN A 429 -8.99 -2.25 19.58
N SER A 430 -10.17 -2.37 20.17
CA SER A 430 -11.09 -1.24 20.32
C SER A 430 -10.81 -0.51 21.64
N TYR A 431 -10.90 0.83 21.60
CA TYR A 431 -10.63 1.69 22.77
C TYR A 431 -11.85 1.91 23.65
N ASP A 432 -13.01 1.47 23.21
CA ASP A 432 -14.28 1.62 23.93
C ASP A 432 -15.21 0.41 23.70
N VAL A 433 -16.44 0.53 24.23
CA VAL A 433 -17.48 -0.50 24.13
C VAL A 433 -18.12 -0.62 22.74
N THR A 434 -17.77 0.27 21.80
CA THR A 434 -18.46 0.38 20.51
C THR A 434 -17.80 -0.43 19.39
N ASP A 435 -16.70 -1.11 19.62
CA ASP A 435 -15.91 -1.82 18.61
C ASP A 435 -15.29 -0.92 17.52
N PHE A 436 -15.37 0.42 17.65
CA PHE A 436 -14.64 1.33 16.75
C PHE A 436 -13.17 1.39 17.12
N VAL A 437 -12.33 1.38 16.07
CA VAL A 437 -10.87 1.57 16.19
C VAL A 437 -10.52 2.94 15.62
N LEU A 438 -9.74 3.72 16.36
CA LEU A 438 -9.30 5.04 15.92
C LEU A 438 -8.56 4.97 14.59
N TYR A 439 -8.80 5.95 13.74
CA TYR A 439 -8.19 6.10 12.40
C TYR A 439 -8.57 5.04 11.38
N GLN A 440 -9.49 4.11 11.71
CA GLN A 440 -10.05 3.19 10.73
C GLN A 440 -11.27 3.80 10.02
N LYS A 441 -11.47 3.44 8.76
CA LYS A 441 -12.60 3.92 7.95
C LYS A 441 -13.79 2.99 8.06
N TYR A 442 -14.95 3.56 8.33
CA TYR A 442 -16.21 2.85 8.40
C TYR A 442 -17.21 3.43 7.38
N THR A 443 -17.91 2.57 6.66
CA THR A 443 -19.05 2.99 5.86
C THR A 443 -20.26 3.22 6.76
N TYR A 444 -21.29 3.92 6.26
CA TYR A 444 -22.56 4.07 6.99
C TYR A 444 -23.15 2.73 7.43
N GLU A 445 -23.12 1.73 6.55
CA GLU A 445 -23.56 0.36 6.87
C GLU A 445 -22.72 -0.29 7.97
N ASP A 446 -21.39 -0.09 7.97
CA ASP A 446 -20.52 -0.58 9.04
C ASP A 446 -20.88 0.07 10.37
N VAL A 447 -21.11 1.40 10.40
CA VAL A 447 -21.51 2.14 11.60
C VAL A 447 -22.86 1.62 12.14
N CYS A 448 -23.85 1.45 11.26
CA CYS A 448 -25.14 0.88 11.64
C CYS A 448 -25.00 -0.53 12.26
N ARG A 449 -24.17 -1.39 11.67
CA ARG A 449 -23.91 -2.74 12.21
C ARG A 449 -23.22 -2.70 13.56
N LEU A 450 -22.21 -1.84 13.73
CA LEU A 450 -21.45 -1.75 14.97
C LEU A 450 -22.28 -1.16 16.13
N LEU A 451 -23.15 -0.19 15.83
CA LEU A 451 -24.02 0.47 16.79
C LEU A 451 -25.41 -0.18 16.93
N ASN A 452 -25.69 -1.24 16.19
CA ASN A 452 -27.01 -1.91 16.14
C ASN A 452 -28.15 -0.96 15.72
N TRP A 453 -27.87 -0.02 14.81
CA TRP A 453 -28.85 0.88 14.23
C TRP A 453 -29.48 0.26 12.98
N GLU A 454 -30.78 0.50 12.77
CA GLU A 454 -31.43 0.15 11.48
C GLU A 454 -30.96 1.10 10.39
N GLN A 455 -30.69 0.57 9.20
CA GLN A 455 -30.41 1.40 8.03
C GLN A 455 -31.64 2.26 7.71
N ASN A 456 -31.43 3.55 7.49
CA ASN A 456 -32.40 4.63 7.20
C ASN A 456 -33.08 5.29 8.40
N GLU A 457 -32.87 4.87 9.64
CA GLU A 457 -33.42 5.58 10.81
C GLU A 457 -32.60 6.84 11.18
N VAL A 458 -31.31 6.86 10.86
CA VAL A 458 -30.43 8.00 11.13
C VAL A 458 -29.74 8.44 9.84
N PRO A 459 -30.16 9.53 9.20
CA PRO A 459 -29.40 10.14 8.12
C PRO A 459 -28.14 10.75 8.71
N LEU A 460 -27.00 10.05 8.63
CA LEU A 460 -25.70 10.65 8.87
C LEU A 460 -25.37 11.58 7.69
N ASN A 461 -25.76 12.83 7.78
CA ASN A 461 -25.13 13.88 7.01
C ASN A 461 -23.73 14.12 7.60
N ILE A 462 -22.78 13.33 7.19
CA ILE A 462 -21.37 13.63 7.38
C ILE A 462 -21.00 14.61 6.26
N GLY A 463 -21.41 15.85 6.46
CA GLY A 463 -20.87 16.96 5.73
C GLY A 463 -19.67 17.49 6.50
N GLY A 464 -18.50 17.45 5.86
CA GLY A 464 -17.31 18.04 6.41
C GLY A 464 -16.10 17.71 5.58
#